data_2b6acc256534615ade7f81302d46f0a7
#
_entry.id   2b6acc256534615ade7f81302d46f0a7
#
_cell.length_a   1.000
_cell.length_b   1.000
_cell.length_c   1.000
_cell.angle_alpha   90.00
_cell.angle_beta   90.00
_cell.angle_gamma   90.00
#
_symmetry.space_group_name_H-M   'P 1'
#
loop_
_entity.id
_entity.type
_entity.pdbx_description
1 polymer ?
#
loop_
_entity_poly.entity_id
_entity_poly.type
_entity_poly.pdbx_seq_one_letter_code
_entity_poly.pdbx_strand_id
1 'polypeptide(L)'
;MIFDTHAHYDDDAFDEDRDTLLGEIFSSGICCITDVGASVKSSKSAVALSKKWPQIYAAVGVHPDSTADMTEEDIETLRSLAQEKKVVAIGEIGLDYYWDNSPREVQKKWFERQLALAREVDMPVIIHSREAAKDTMDIMREAAKAGNTGVIHCYSYAAPMAKEYISMGFFIGIGGVLTFKNARVIKEVASEIPLSSIVLETDSPYLAPVPYRGKRNNSMYLKEVVKQLAQIKQVSEETVITTTLANAKRLYRLEENCG
;
A
#
# COMPACT_ATOMS: atom_id res chain seq x y z
N MET A 1 -0.19 -15.53 -10.95
CA MET A 1 0.51 -14.22 -11.06
C MET A 1 0.20 -13.39 -9.82
N ILE A 2 1.16 -12.63 -9.30
CA ILE A 2 1.05 -11.85 -8.06
C ILE A 2 0.96 -10.36 -8.40
N PHE A 3 0.13 -9.61 -7.69
CA PHE A 3 0.07 -8.16 -7.72
C PHE A 3 0.72 -7.61 -6.44
N ASP A 4 1.74 -6.77 -6.59
CA ASP A 4 2.33 -6.00 -5.50
C ASP A 4 1.57 -4.69 -5.33
N THR A 5 0.75 -4.60 -4.29
CA THR A 5 -0.15 -3.45 -4.11
C THR A 5 0.52 -2.22 -3.51
N HIS A 6 1.78 -2.30 -3.07
CA HIS A 6 2.50 -1.16 -2.51
C HIS A 6 4.01 -1.35 -2.62
N ALA A 7 4.64 -0.52 -3.43
CA ALA A 7 6.08 -0.43 -3.58
C ALA A 7 6.49 1.00 -3.95
N HIS A 8 7.77 1.36 -3.77
CA HIS A 8 8.35 2.65 -4.11
C HIS A 8 9.51 2.45 -5.09
N TYR A 9 9.20 2.04 -6.31
CA TYR A 9 10.21 1.89 -7.36
C TYR A 9 10.68 3.24 -7.91
N ASP A 10 10.03 4.34 -7.55
CA ASP A 10 10.51 5.70 -7.79
C ASP A 10 11.65 6.13 -6.86
N ASP A 11 11.89 5.38 -5.76
CA ASP A 11 12.96 5.66 -4.77
C ASP A 11 14.36 5.59 -5.39
N ASP A 12 15.25 6.50 -4.95
CA ASP A 12 16.65 6.62 -5.40
C ASP A 12 17.45 5.31 -5.21
N ALA A 13 17.03 4.43 -4.29
CA ALA A 13 17.63 3.11 -4.08
C ALA A 13 17.59 2.23 -5.34
N PHE A 14 16.75 2.54 -6.31
CA PHE A 14 16.61 1.80 -7.58
C PHE A 14 17.24 2.52 -8.78
N ASP A 15 17.82 3.71 -8.64
CA ASP A 15 18.27 4.53 -9.77
C ASP A 15 19.25 3.81 -10.70
N GLU A 16 20.15 3.00 -10.14
CA GLU A 16 21.21 2.34 -10.91
C GLU A 16 20.68 1.21 -11.81
N ASP A 17 19.60 0.51 -11.40
CA ASP A 17 19.16 -0.72 -12.05
C ASP A 17 17.64 -0.85 -12.24
N ARG A 18 16.87 0.20 -11.96
CA ARG A 18 15.38 0.20 -11.95
C ARG A 18 14.77 -0.50 -13.16
N ASP A 19 15.18 -0.12 -14.36
CA ASP A 19 14.60 -0.67 -15.58
C ASP A 19 14.94 -2.15 -15.79
N THR A 20 16.18 -2.54 -15.51
CA THR A 20 16.62 -3.94 -15.59
C THR A 20 15.86 -4.79 -14.59
N LEU A 21 15.79 -4.32 -13.33
CA LEU A 21 15.10 -5.01 -12.25
C LEU A 21 13.60 -5.16 -12.53
N LEU A 22 12.93 -4.12 -13.02
CA LEU A 22 11.50 -4.19 -13.38
C LEU A 22 11.24 -5.20 -14.50
N GLY A 23 12.13 -5.27 -15.52
CA GLY A 23 12.05 -6.30 -16.56
C GLY A 23 12.16 -7.73 -16.00
N GLU A 24 13.07 -7.96 -15.06
CA GLU A 24 13.21 -9.24 -14.35
C GLU A 24 11.98 -9.57 -13.51
N ILE A 25 11.46 -8.60 -12.76
CA ILE A 25 10.27 -8.74 -11.90
C ILE A 25 9.06 -9.19 -12.75
N PHE A 26 8.77 -8.52 -13.84
CA PHE A 26 7.61 -8.87 -14.68
C PHE A 26 7.77 -10.21 -15.42
N SER A 27 9.01 -10.68 -15.56
CA SER A 27 9.31 -12.02 -16.10
C SER A 27 9.19 -13.12 -15.04
N SER A 28 9.10 -12.77 -13.74
CA SER A 28 9.16 -13.71 -12.60
C SER A 28 7.79 -14.15 -12.06
N GLY A 29 6.69 -13.72 -12.69
CA GLY A 29 5.32 -14.04 -12.24
C GLY A 29 4.62 -12.93 -11.47
N ILE A 30 5.22 -11.73 -11.37
CA ILE A 30 4.55 -10.51 -10.92
C ILE A 30 3.82 -9.90 -12.12
N CYS A 31 2.51 -9.73 -12.02
CA CYS A 31 1.73 -9.17 -13.13
C CYS A 31 1.57 -7.66 -13.06
N CYS A 32 1.46 -7.12 -11.85
CA CYS A 32 1.23 -5.70 -11.63
C CYS A 32 1.95 -5.21 -10.37
N ILE A 33 2.26 -3.92 -10.35
CA ILE A 33 2.80 -3.20 -9.20
C ILE A 33 2.05 -1.87 -9.09
N THR A 34 1.68 -1.46 -7.87
CA THR A 34 1.31 -0.08 -7.60
C THR A 34 2.52 0.63 -7.00
N ASP A 35 3.07 1.58 -7.75
CA ASP A 35 4.14 2.47 -7.30
C ASP A 35 3.53 3.66 -6.56
N VAL A 36 3.95 3.88 -5.31
CA VAL A 36 3.21 4.73 -4.36
C VAL A 36 4.00 5.99 -4.02
N GLY A 37 3.45 7.13 -4.38
CA GLY A 37 4.03 8.43 -4.03
C GLY A 37 3.93 8.72 -2.53
N ALA A 38 5.02 9.25 -1.95
CA ALA A 38 5.10 9.70 -0.55
C ALA A 38 5.24 11.22 -0.42
N SER A 39 5.28 11.93 -1.55
CA SER A 39 5.33 13.40 -1.66
C SER A 39 4.81 13.81 -3.03
N VAL A 40 4.58 15.10 -3.25
CA VAL A 40 4.22 15.60 -4.60
C VAL A 40 5.30 15.26 -5.64
N LYS A 41 6.57 15.32 -5.26
CA LYS A 41 7.69 14.96 -6.15
C LYS A 41 7.63 13.46 -6.50
N SER A 42 7.58 12.58 -5.52
CA SER A 42 7.53 11.12 -5.76
C SER A 42 6.22 10.70 -6.44
N SER A 43 5.09 11.34 -6.15
CA SER A 43 3.83 11.13 -6.87
C SER A 43 3.97 11.40 -8.38
N LYS A 44 4.68 12.46 -8.77
CA LYS A 44 4.99 12.74 -10.18
C LYS A 44 5.89 11.66 -10.79
N SER A 45 6.88 11.17 -10.02
CA SER A 45 7.77 10.09 -10.46
C SER A 45 7.02 8.77 -10.64
N ALA A 46 6.14 8.39 -9.70
CA ALA A 46 5.29 7.20 -9.78
C ALA A 46 4.37 7.26 -11.02
N VAL A 47 3.76 8.40 -11.30
CA VAL A 47 2.96 8.61 -12.53
C VAL A 47 3.83 8.46 -13.78
N ALA A 48 5.04 9.02 -13.79
CA ALA A 48 5.95 8.87 -14.93
C ALA A 48 6.33 7.40 -15.15
N LEU A 49 6.61 6.65 -14.09
CA LEU A 49 6.94 5.24 -14.14
C LEU A 49 5.75 4.41 -14.66
N SER A 50 4.53 4.71 -14.22
CA SER A 50 3.32 4.05 -14.71
C SER A 50 3.06 4.29 -16.20
N LYS A 51 3.46 5.44 -16.75
CA LYS A 51 3.38 5.72 -18.19
C LYS A 51 4.41 4.92 -18.99
N LYS A 52 5.57 4.63 -18.40
CA LYS A 52 6.67 3.89 -19.02
C LYS A 52 6.41 2.38 -19.05
N TRP A 53 5.84 1.83 -17.98
CA TRP A 53 5.65 0.39 -17.81
C TRP A 53 4.15 0.02 -17.80
N PRO A 54 3.69 -0.83 -18.75
CA PRO A 54 2.28 -1.24 -18.80
C PRO A 54 1.76 -1.88 -17.50
N GLN A 55 2.61 -2.60 -16.79
CA GLN A 55 2.28 -3.33 -15.57
C GLN A 55 2.31 -2.48 -14.29
N ILE A 56 2.77 -1.21 -14.38
CA ILE A 56 2.83 -0.32 -13.23
C ILE A 56 1.61 0.60 -13.20
N TYR A 57 0.93 0.63 -12.08
CA TYR A 57 -0.04 1.63 -11.66
C TYR A 57 0.62 2.61 -10.71
N ALA A 58 0.00 3.76 -10.46
CA ALA A 58 0.51 4.75 -9.53
C ALA A 58 -0.53 5.08 -8.46
N ALA A 59 -0.08 5.39 -7.25
CA ALA A 59 -0.85 6.11 -6.26
C ALA A 59 -0.19 7.46 -5.99
N VAL A 60 -1.00 8.48 -5.67
CA VAL A 60 -0.52 9.85 -5.48
C VAL A 60 -1.00 10.39 -4.13
N GLY A 61 -0.06 10.91 -3.34
CA GLY A 61 -0.33 11.40 -2.00
C GLY A 61 0.91 12.01 -1.34
N VAL A 62 0.72 12.48 -0.11
CA VAL A 62 1.79 13.00 0.75
C VAL A 62 1.76 12.26 2.07
N HIS A 63 2.83 11.52 2.31
CA HIS A 63 3.08 10.76 3.53
C HIS A 63 3.13 11.69 4.76
N PRO A 64 2.68 11.27 5.94
CA PRO A 64 2.67 12.10 7.14
C PRO A 64 3.99 12.80 7.45
N ASP A 65 5.13 12.18 7.18
CA ASP A 65 6.46 12.76 7.40
C ASP A 65 6.76 13.99 6.52
N SER A 66 6.04 14.14 5.42
CA SER A 66 6.25 15.20 4.41
C SER A 66 5.16 16.28 4.46
N THR A 67 4.31 16.29 5.49
CA THR A 67 3.16 17.20 5.56
C THR A 67 3.47 18.57 6.18
N ALA A 68 4.66 18.77 6.79
CA ALA A 68 4.98 19.99 7.54
C ALA A 68 4.77 21.28 6.72
N ASP A 69 5.22 21.26 5.46
CA ASP A 69 5.15 22.42 4.55
C ASP A 69 4.06 22.28 3.47
N MET A 70 3.15 21.27 3.63
CA MET A 70 2.10 21.01 2.66
C MET A 70 1.09 22.15 2.57
N THR A 71 0.63 22.43 1.36
CA THR A 71 -0.31 23.52 1.02
C THR A 71 -1.51 23.02 0.23
N GLU A 72 -2.54 23.86 0.05
CA GLU A 72 -3.68 23.55 -0.83
C GLU A 72 -3.26 23.46 -2.32
N GLU A 73 -2.16 24.10 -2.72
CA GLU A 73 -1.61 23.97 -4.09
C GLU A 73 -1.11 22.55 -4.34
N ASP A 74 -0.54 21.90 -3.32
CA ASP A 74 -0.16 20.49 -3.39
C ASP A 74 -1.38 19.59 -3.57
N ILE A 75 -2.49 19.89 -2.89
CA ILE A 75 -3.79 19.18 -3.09
C ILE A 75 -4.27 19.32 -4.53
N GLU A 76 -4.20 20.53 -5.12
CA GLU A 76 -4.59 20.73 -6.52
C GLU A 76 -3.65 19.99 -7.49
N THR A 77 -2.37 19.92 -7.15
CA THR A 77 -1.41 19.12 -7.93
C THR A 77 -1.76 17.62 -7.85
N LEU A 78 -2.04 17.09 -6.65
CA LEU A 78 -2.47 15.69 -6.48
C LEU A 78 -3.79 15.43 -7.21
N ARG A 79 -4.75 16.36 -7.16
CA ARG A 79 -6.01 16.29 -7.91
C ARG A 79 -5.77 16.14 -9.41
N SER A 80 -4.84 16.94 -9.95
CA SER A 80 -4.48 16.87 -11.36
C SER A 80 -3.83 15.54 -11.72
N LEU A 81 -2.90 15.05 -10.88
CA LEU A 81 -2.25 13.75 -11.08
C LEU A 81 -3.25 12.59 -10.99
N ALA A 82 -4.26 12.69 -10.13
CA ALA A 82 -5.33 11.70 -10.00
C ALA A 82 -6.17 11.52 -11.27
N GLN A 83 -6.14 12.46 -12.22
CA GLN A 83 -6.81 12.31 -13.52
C GLN A 83 -6.02 11.45 -14.52
N GLU A 84 -4.80 11.10 -14.21
CA GLU A 84 -3.98 10.26 -15.09
C GLU A 84 -4.49 8.81 -15.11
N LYS A 85 -4.61 8.24 -16.30
CA LYS A 85 -5.32 6.97 -16.56
C LYS A 85 -4.87 5.79 -15.66
N LYS A 86 -3.62 5.79 -15.22
CA LYS A 86 -3.03 4.69 -14.44
C LYS A 86 -2.84 5.05 -12.96
N VAL A 87 -3.37 6.16 -12.51
CA VAL A 87 -3.47 6.47 -11.09
C VAL A 87 -4.72 5.76 -10.54
N VAL A 88 -4.53 4.96 -9.51
CA VAL A 88 -5.55 4.04 -8.99
C VAL A 88 -5.92 4.30 -7.52
N ALA A 89 -5.20 5.18 -6.83
CA ALA A 89 -5.48 5.50 -5.42
C ALA A 89 -4.91 6.86 -5.03
N ILE A 90 -5.48 7.44 -3.96
CA ILE A 90 -4.85 8.51 -3.19
C ILE A 90 -4.08 7.87 -2.04
N GLY A 91 -2.78 8.05 -2.04
CA GLY A 91 -1.84 7.46 -1.07
C GLY A 91 -0.39 7.63 -1.53
N GLU A 92 0.53 7.49 -0.60
CA GLU A 92 0.39 7.08 0.78
C GLU A 92 0.04 8.27 1.68
N ILE A 93 -1.01 8.13 2.50
CA ILE A 93 -1.49 9.17 3.40
C ILE A 93 -1.75 8.56 4.79
N GLY A 94 -1.74 9.36 5.85
CA GLY A 94 -2.01 8.83 7.18
C GLY A 94 -1.31 9.54 8.31
N LEU A 95 -0.89 8.76 9.34
CA LEU A 95 -0.23 9.27 10.54
C LEU A 95 1.01 8.44 10.88
N ASP A 96 2.13 9.12 11.19
CA ASP A 96 3.35 8.50 11.72
C ASP A 96 3.80 9.26 12.98
N TYR A 97 3.64 8.62 14.15
CA TYR A 97 4.06 9.17 15.44
C TYR A 97 5.40 8.58 15.92
N TYR A 98 6.00 7.69 15.11
CA TYR A 98 7.32 7.14 15.40
C TYR A 98 8.45 8.07 14.94
N TRP A 99 8.38 8.52 13.69
CA TRP A 99 9.36 9.50 13.17
C TRP A 99 9.05 10.91 13.60
N ASP A 100 7.75 11.27 13.69
CA ASP A 100 7.21 12.54 14.20
C ASP A 100 7.84 13.77 13.49
N ASN A 101 8.19 13.61 12.20
CA ASN A 101 8.88 14.64 11.40
C ASN A 101 7.99 15.85 11.11
N SER A 102 6.67 15.66 11.10
CA SER A 102 5.69 16.74 11.00
C SER A 102 4.86 16.79 12.29
N PRO A 103 4.45 17.98 12.78
CA PRO A 103 3.59 18.08 13.96
C PRO A 103 2.30 17.26 13.79
N ARG A 104 1.89 16.52 14.83
CA ARG A 104 0.75 15.59 14.76
C ARG A 104 -0.56 16.23 14.28
N GLU A 105 -0.85 17.44 14.72
CA GLU A 105 -2.03 18.18 14.28
C GLU A 105 -1.96 18.58 12.79
N VAL A 106 -0.74 18.81 12.27
CA VAL A 106 -0.51 19.05 10.85
C VAL A 106 -0.72 17.75 10.05
N GLN A 107 -0.18 16.64 10.56
CA GLN A 107 -0.42 15.31 9.96
C GLN A 107 -1.93 15.01 9.89
N LYS A 108 -2.69 15.19 10.99
CA LYS A 108 -4.14 14.96 11.02
C LYS A 108 -4.89 15.84 10.01
N LYS A 109 -4.59 17.15 10.00
CA LYS A 109 -5.19 18.10 9.05
C LYS A 109 -5.03 17.62 7.61
N TRP A 110 -3.80 17.27 7.21
CA TRP A 110 -3.54 16.88 5.83
C TRP A 110 -3.98 15.45 5.52
N PHE A 111 -4.03 14.56 6.51
CA PHE A 111 -4.66 13.25 6.38
C PHE A 111 -6.15 13.39 6.03
N GLU A 112 -6.92 14.16 6.83
CA GLU A 112 -8.34 14.41 6.59
C GLU A 112 -8.58 15.11 5.25
N ARG A 113 -7.70 16.06 4.88
CA ARG A 113 -7.81 16.78 3.60
C ARG A 113 -7.57 15.86 2.40
N GLN A 114 -6.61 14.94 2.48
CA GLN A 114 -6.37 13.96 1.42
C GLN A 114 -7.45 12.87 1.36
N LEU A 115 -8.04 12.49 2.49
CA LEU A 115 -9.25 11.65 2.51
C LEU A 115 -10.44 12.33 1.80
N ALA A 116 -10.59 13.64 1.98
CA ALA A 116 -11.59 14.42 1.24
C ALA A 116 -11.28 14.44 -0.26
N LEU A 117 -10.02 14.67 -0.65
CA LEU A 117 -9.60 14.60 -2.05
C LEU A 117 -9.94 13.23 -2.68
N ALA A 118 -9.67 12.13 -1.96
CA ALA A 118 -9.96 10.79 -2.46
C ALA A 118 -11.46 10.62 -2.79
N ARG A 119 -12.36 11.18 -1.97
CA ARG A 119 -13.81 11.18 -2.27
C ARG A 119 -14.15 12.08 -3.46
N GLU A 120 -13.54 13.25 -3.55
CA GLU A 120 -13.75 14.20 -4.65
C GLU A 120 -13.40 13.60 -6.02
N VAL A 121 -12.36 12.74 -6.05
CA VAL A 121 -11.88 12.07 -7.27
C VAL A 121 -12.36 10.62 -7.41
N ASP A 122 -13.20 10.15 -6.47
CA ASP A 122 -13.76 8.79 -6.40
C ASP A 122 -12.67 7.68 -6.45
N MET A 123 -11.61 7.81 -5.66
CA MET A 123 -10.52 6.85 -5.58
C MET A 123 -10.42 6.17 -4.20
N PRO A 124 -9.96 4.90 -4.14
CA PRO A 124 -9.59 4.28 -2.88
C PRO A 124 -8.35 4.95 -2.28
N VAL A 125 -8.10 4.69 -0.99
CA VAL A 125 -6.96 5.25 -0.27
C VAL A 125 -5.97 4.18 0.17
N ILE A 126 -4.68 4.55 0.25
CA ILE A 126 -3.61 3.75 0.85
C ILE A 126 -3.20 4.44 2.13
N ILE A 127 -3.44 3.77 3.27
CA ILE A 127 -3.30 4.36 4.60
C ILE A 127 -2.04 3.85 5.29
N HIS A 128 -1.16 4.78 5.61
CA HIS A 128 -0.05 4.60 6.54
C HIS A 128 -0.50 4.83 7.99
N SER A 129 -0.07 3.97 8.90
CA SER A 129 -0.30 4.17 10.32
C SER A 129 0.82 3.55 11.15
N ARG A 130 1.60 4.38 11.84
CA ARG A 130 2.70 3.93 12.69
C ARG A 130 2.68 4.64 14.05
N GLU A 131 2.54 3.86 15.13
CA GLU A 131 2.38 4.35 16.51
C GLU A 131 1.22 5.35 16.71
N ALA A 132 0.26 5.36 15.76
CA ALA A 132 -0.87 6.27 15.69
C ALA A 132 -2.24 5.56 15.71
N ALA A 133 -2.29 4.33 16.25
CA ALA A 133 -3.43 3.42 16.15
C ALA A 133 -4.78 4.05 16.47
N LYS A 134 -4.87 4.77 17.61
CA LYS A 134 -6.13 5.38 18.07
C LYS A 134 -6.59 6.49 17.14
N ASP A 135 -5.72 7.45 16.85
CA ASP A 135 -6.07 8.63 16.07
C ASP A 135 -6.38 8.23 14.61
N THR A 136 -5.61 7.28 14.04
CA THR A 136 -5.91 6.73 12.72
C THR A 136 -7.28 6.05 12.70
N MET A 137 -7.59 5.20 13.70
CA MET A 137 -8.88 4.50 13.74
C MET A 137 -10.05 5.48 13.88
N ASP A 138 -9.92 6.52 14.75
CA ASP A 138 -10.96 7.51 14.94
C ASP A 138 -11.24 8.29 13.64
N ILE A 139 -10.21 8.73 12.93
CA ILE A 139 -10.34 9.40 11.62
C ILE A 139 -10.94 8.44 10.59
N MET A 140 -10.48 7.20 10.54
CA MET A 140 -10.94 6.23 9.53
C MET A 140 -12.39 5.79 9.73
N ARG A 141 -12.92 5.79 10.96
CA ARG A 141 -14.36 5.57 11.22
C ARG A 141 -15.21 6.64 10.54
N GLU A 142 -14.82 7.89 10.66
CA GLU A 142 -15.53 9.00 10.01
C GLU A 142 -15.34 8.98 8.48
N ALA A 143 -14.12 8.66 8.02
CA ALA A 143 -13.82 8.51 6.60
C ALA A 143 -14.66 7.39 5.95
N ALA A 144 -14.81 6.24 6.62
CA ALA A 144 -15.64 5.13 6.14
C ALA A 144 -17.12 5.52 6.03
N LYS A 145 -17.67 6.21 7.05
CA LYS A 145 -19.04 6.75 7.01
C LYS A 145 -19.23 7.73 5.85
N ALA A 146 -18.19 8.48 5.50
CA ALA A 146 -18.20 9.42 4.38
C ALA A 146 -17.96 8.75 3.01
N GLY A 147 -17.76 7.43 2.96
CA GLY A 147 -17.64 6.64 1.73
C GLY A 147 -16.21 6.31 1.29
N ASN A 148 -15.18 6.65 2.06
CA ASN A 148 -13.82 6.21 1.74
C ASN A 148 -13.70 4.67 1.85
N THR A 149 -12.98 4.08 0.90
CA THR A 149 -12.57 2.66 0.87
C THR A 149 -11.08 2.59 0.55
N GLY A 150 -10.43 1.45 0.79
CA GLY A 150 -9.01 1.34 0.48
C GLY A 150 -8.30 0.22 1.23
N VAL A 151 -7.04 0.47 1.60
CA VAL A 151 -6.19 -0.48 2.29
C VAL A 151 -5.47 0.18 3.47
N ILE A 152 -5.35 -0.54 4.57
CA ILE A 152 -4.41 -0.20 5.64
C ILE A 152 -3.10 -0.92 5.29
N HIS A 153 -2.17 -0.18 4.76
CA HIS A 153 -0.86 -0.64 4.31
C HIS A 153 0.02 -1.04 5.49
N CYS A 154 0.92 -1.99 5.27
CA CYS A 154 1.93 -2.48 6.22
C CYS A 154 1.38 -2.71 7.64
N TYR A 155 0.23 -3.41 7.70
CA TYR A 155 -0.55 -3.52 8.92
C TYR A 155 0.26 -4.11 10.08
N SER A 156 0.26 -3.42 11.23
CA SER A 156 1.10 -3.79 12.37
C SER A 156 0.38 -3.86 13.73
N TYR A 157 -0.94 -3.59 13.74
CA TYR A 157 -1.73 -3.61 14.97
C TYR A 157 -2.43 -4.96 15.23
N ALA A 158 -3.16 -5.08 16.35
CA ALA A 158 -3.80 -6.32 16.77
C ALA A 158 -5.00 -6.72 15.88
N ALA A 159 -5.34 -8.01 15.90
CA ALA A 159 -6.40 -8.59 15.08
C ALA A 159 -7.81 -7.98 15.29
N PRO A 160 -8.26 -7.58 16.51
CA PRO A 160 -9.55 -6.90 16.66
C PRO A 160 -9.66 -5.62 15.83
N MET A 161 -8.58 -4.82 15.78
CA MET A 161 -8.55 -3.59 14.98
C MET A 161 -8.58 -3.88 13.47
N ALA A 162 -7.87 -4.92 13.01
CA ALA A 162 -7.95 -5.36 11.61
C ALA A 162 -9.38 -5.77 11.22
N LYS A 163 -10.08 -6.50 12.09
CA LYS A 163 -11.49 -6.88 11.89
C LYS A 163 -12.41 -5.67 11.79
N GLU A 164 -12.15 -4.63 12.58
CA GLU A 164 -12.89 -3.37 12.50
C GLU A 164 -12.68 -2.66 11.16
N TYR A 165 -11.42 -2.51 10.69
CA TYR A 165 -11.13 -1.98 9.36
C TYR A 165 -11.83 -2.78 8.25
N ILE A 166 -11.80 -4.11 8.34
CA ILE A 166 -12.48 -4.99 7.38
C ILE A 166 -13.99 -4.77 7.41
N SER A 167 -14.60 -4.60 8.59
CA SER A 167 -16.04 -4.33 8.72
C SER A 167 -16.46 -3.00 8.10
N MET A 168 -15.53 -2.05 8.01
CA MET A 168 -15.68 -0.76 7.34
C MET A 168 -15.38 -0.82 5.82
N GLY A 169 -15.00 -1.99 5.29
CA GLY A 169 -14.74 -2.21 3.87
C GLY A 169 -13.29 -2.02 3.43
N PHE A 170 -12.34 -1.90 4.37
CA PHE A 170 -10.91 -1.77 4.05
C PHE A 170 -10.23 -3.13 3.93
N PHE A 171 -9.25 -3.21 3.03
CA PHE A 171 -8.30 -4.30 2.94
C PHE A 171 -7.16 -4.13 3.95
N ILE A 172 -6.47 -5.23 4.23
CA ILE A 172 -5.29 -5.28 5.09
C ILE A 172 -4.08 -5.67 4.23
N GLY A 173 -3.09 -4.77 4.17
CA GLY A 173 -1.82 -4.99 3.49
C GLY A 173 -0.90 -5.89 4.31
N ILE A 174 -0.42 -6.96 3.70
CA ILE A 174 0.51 -7.91 4.32
C ILE A 174 1.75 -8.08 3.45
N GLY A 175 2.90 -7.74 4.01
CA GLY A 175 4.20 -7.78 3.36
C GLY A 175 5.23 -8.68 4.04
N GLY A 176 6.50 -8.39 3.77
CA GLY A 176 7.67 -9.18 4.19
C GLY A 176 7.76 -9.45 5.69
N VAL A 177 7.23 -8.56 6.52
CA VAL A 177 7.20 -8.68 7.99
C VAL A 177 6.53 -9.99 8.44
N LEU A 178 5.54 -10.51 7.69
CA LEU A 178 4.88 -11.78 8.00
C LEU A 178 5.88 -12.95 8.16
N THR A 179 6.99 -12.90 7.43
CA THR A 179 8.02 -13.97 7.45
C THR A 179 8.98 -13.86 8.64
N PHE A 180 8.99 -12.76 9.38
CA PHE A 180 9.96 -12.55 10.43
C PHE A 180 9.71 -13.47 11.62
N LYS A 181 10.82 -13.96 12.24
CA LYS A 181 10.72 -14.89 13.37
C LYS A 181 9.87 -14.32 14.51
N ASN A 182 10.06 -13.07 14.84
CA ASN A 182 9.44 -12.40 15.99
C ASN A 182 8.14 -11.64 15.64
N ALA A 183 7.64 -11.74 14.42
CA ALA A 183 6.44 -11.03 13.97
C ALA A 183 5.14 -11.73 14.44
N ARG A 184 4.97 -11.87 15.74
CA ARG A 184 3.84 -12.60 16.34
C ARG A 184 2.50 -11.96 16.00
N VAL A 185 2.40 -10.64 16.13
CA VAL A 185 1.14 -9.90 15.94
C VAL A 185 0.59 -10.08 14.53
N ILE A 186 1.40 -9.82 13.49
CA ILE A 186 0.92 -9.94 12.10
C ILE A 186 0.59 -11.38 11.70
N LYS A 187 1.25 -12.39 12.31
CA LYS A 187 0.89 -13.81 12.11
C LYS A 187 -0.47 -14.15 12.73
N GLU A 188 -0.76 -13.61 13.90
CA GLU A 188 -2.06 -13.72 14.55
C GLU A 188 -3.14 -13.04 13.70
N VAL A 189 -2.92 -11.80 13.25
CA VAL A 189 -3.81 -11.10 12.32
C VAL A 189 -4.06 -11.94 11.07
N ALA A 190 -3.00 -12.39 10.41
CA ALA A 190 -3.12 -13.21 9.21
C ALA A 190 -3.91 -14.50 9.44
N SER A 191 -3.85 -15.11 10.63
CA SER A 191 -4.63 -16.31 10.94
C SER A 191 -6.12 -16.01 11.14
N GLU A 192 -6.46 -14.87 11.75
CA GLU A 192 -7.81 -14.54 12.22
C GLU A 192 -8.68 -13.81 11.19
N ILE A 193 -8.11 -13.03 10.27
CA ILE A 193 -8.88 -12.29 9.26
C ILE A 193 -9.13 -13.13 8.01
N PRO A 194 -10.21 -12.93 7.24
CA PRO A 194 -10.45 -13.71 6.02
C PRO A 194 -9.44 -13.40 4.93
N LEU A 195 -9.01 -14.40 4.17
CA LEU A 195 -8.09 -14.23 3.04
C LEU A 195 -8.64 -13.26 1.98
N SER A 196 -9.97 -13.19 1.86
CA SER A 196 -10.68 -12.25 0.96
C SER A 196 -10.52 -10.77 1.33
N SER A 197 -9.90 -10.45 2.46
CA SER A 197 -9.63 -9.08 2.92
C SER A 197 -8.13 -8.75 2.95
N ILE A 198 -7.27 -9.66 2.47
CA ILE A 198 -5.82 -9.48 2.45
C ILE A 198 -5.36 -9.09 1.04
N VAL A 199 -4.48 -8.11 0.94
CA VAL A 199 -3.68 -7.82 -0.26
C VAL A 199 -2.20 -8.03 0.05
N LEU A 200 -1.41 -8.37 -0.97
CA LEU A 200 0.03 -8.58 -0.84
C LEU A 200 0.78 -7.33 -1.28
N GLU A 201 1.81 -6.99 -0.53
CA GLU A 201 2.65 -5.84 -0.79
C GLU A 201 4.10 -6.07 -0.39
N THR A 202 5.03 -5.28 -0.91
CA THR A 202 6.44 -5.36 -0.51
C THR A 202 6.87 -4.25 0.40
N ASP A 203 6.39 -3.04 0.19
CA ASP A 203 6.98 -1.81 0.71
C ASP A 203 8.45 -1.65 0.26
N SER A 204 8.76 -2.12 -0.97
CA SER A 204 10.11 -2.02 -1.55
C SER A 204 10.54 -0.56 -1.72
N PRO A 205 11.81 -0.21 -1.35
CA PRO A 205 12.97 -1.08 -1.12
C PRO A 205 13.10 -1.65 0.30
N TYR A 206 12.12 -1.40 1.18
CA TYR A 206 12.16 -1.73 2.61
C TYR A 206 11.63 -3.13 2.91
N LEU A 207 11.77 -3.58 4.16
CA LEU A 207 11.09 -4.72 4.78
C LEU A 207 11.24 -6.07 4.04
N ALA A 208 12.41 -6.33 3.41
CA ALA A 208 12.68 -7.59 2.71
C ALA A 208 12.34 -8.81 3.59
N PRO A 209 11.59 -9.82 3.06
CA PRO A 209 11.23 -11.02 3.80
C PRO A 209 12.43 -11.91 4.08
N VAL A 210 12.29 -12.87 5.02
CA VAL A 210 13.22 -13.97 5.19
C VAL A 210 13.15 -14.86 3.93
N PRO A 211 14.31 -15.29 3.34
CA PRO A 211 15.67 -15.19 3.86
C PRO A 211 16.45 -13.92 3.45
N TYR A 212 15.79 -12.95 2.82
CA TYR A 212 16.45 -11.78 2.21
C TYR A 212 16.61 -10.59 3.14
N ARG A 213 16.37 -10.74 4.44
CA ARG A 213 16.51 -9.65 5.42
C ARG A 213 17.85 -8.93 5.32
N GLY A 214 17.80 -7.57 5.38
CA GLY A 214 18.99 -6.72 5.25
C GLY A 214 19.43 -6.45 3.81
N LYS A 215 18.75 -7.04 2.81
CA LYS A 215 18.91 -6.70 1.40
C LYS A 215 17.83 -5.71 0.96
N ARG A 216 18.08 -4.99 -0.13
CA ARG A 216 17.06 -4.19 -0.81
C ARG A 216 15.92 -5.12 -1.26
N ASN A 217 14.70 -4.79 -0.84
CA ASN A 217 13.50 -5.56 -1.18
C ASN A 217 13.10 -5.34 -2.64
N ASN A 218 12.33 -6.28 -3.20
CA ASN A 218 11.69 -6.17 -4.51
C ASN A 218 10.51 -7.14 -4.60
N SER A 219 9.63 -6.93 -5.58
CA SER A 219 8.38 -7.69 -5.73
C SER A 219 8.57 -9.19 -5.95
N MET A 220 9.73 -9.66 -6.47
CA MET A 220 10.00 -11.10 -6.62
C MET A 220 10.02 -11.84 -5.29
N TYR A 221 10.27 -11.14 -4.19
CA TYR A 221 10.32 -11.74 -2.86
C TYR A 221 8.93 -11.98 -2.25
N LEU A 222 7.84 -11.49 -2.89
CA LEU A 222 6.45 -11.79 -2.47
C LEU A 222 6.14 -13.29 -2.43
N LYS A 223 6.84 -14.11 -3.20
CA LYS A 223 6.72 -15.57 -3.11
C LYS A 223 6.95 -16.12 -1.69
N GLU A 224 7.83 -15.50 -0.91
CA GLU A 224 8.07 -15.92 0.48
C GLU A 224 6.90 -15.52 1.39
N VAL A 225 6.27 -14.36 1.12
CA VAL A 225 5.06 -13.94 1.82
C VAL A 225 3.89 -14.87 1.49
N VAL A 226 3.69 -15.19 0.21
CA VAL A 226 2.68 -16.16 -0.26
C VAL A 226 2.85 -17.50 0.44
N LYS A 227 4.06 -18.06 0.45
CA LYS A 227 4.37 -19.32 1.12
C LYS A 227 4.03 -19.30 2.61
N GLN A 228 4.42 -18.24 3.32
CA GLN A 228 4.13 -18.09 4.74
C GLN A 228 2.62 -17.92 5.00
N LEU A 229 1.92 -17.15 4.16
CA LEU A 229 0.48 -16.93 4.29
C LEU A 229 -0.30 -18.21 4.00
N ALA A 230 0.10 -19.00 2.99
CA ALA A 230 -0.48 -20.29 2.67
C ALA A 230 -0.40 -21.27 3.86
N GLN A 231 0.76 -21.32 4.54
CA GLN A 231 0.95 -22.13 5.75
C GLN A 231 0.03 -21.68 6.90
N ILE A 232 -0.04 -20.35 7.15
CA ILE A 232 -0.89 -19.81 8.22
C ILE A 232 -2.39 -20.10 7.95
N LYS A 233 -2.81 -19.93 6.70
CA LYS A 233 -4.21 -20.14 6.26
C LYS A 233 -4.57 -21.60 6.03
N GLN A 234 -3.58 -22.51 6.00
CA GLN A 234 -3.75 -23.92 5.67
C GLN A 234 -4.43 -24.13 4.29
N VAL A 235 -4.01 -23.35 3.31
CA VAL A 235 -4.45 -23.41 1.91
C VAL A 235 -3.26 -23.54 0.97
N SER A 236 -3.50 -23.80 -0.31
CA SER A 236 -2.42 -23.81 -1.31
C SER A 236 -1.88 -22.41 -1.61
N GLU A 237 -0.63 -22.31 -2.04
CA GLU A 237 -0.05 -21.04 -2.54
C GLU A 237 -0.86 -20.48 -3.72
N GLU A 238 -1.38 -21.35 -4.58
CA GLU A 238 -2.27 -20.96 -5.69
C GLU A 238 -3.55 -20.28 -5.20
N THR A 239 -4.17 -20.79 -4.14
CA THR A 239 -5.34 -20.18 -3.51
C THR A 239 -5.01 -18.79 -2.97
N VAL A 240 -3.85 -18.64 -2.31
CA VAL A 240 -3.38 -17.32 -1.83
C VAL A 240 -3.22 -16.36 -3.00
N ILE A 241 -2.46 -16.76 -4.03
CA ILE A 241 -2.17 -15.93 -5.20
C ILE A 241 -3.48 -15.50 -5.90
N THR A 242 -4.37 -16.44 -6.18
CA THR A 242 -5.61 -16.16 -6.90
C THR A 242 -6.52 -15.23 -6.11
N THR A 243 -6.67 -15.49 -4.80
CA THR A 243 -7.54 -14.67 -3.95
C THR A 243 -6.97 -13.27 -3.76
N THR A 244 -5.67 -13.13 -3.48
CA THR A 244 -5.06 -11.81 -3.24
C THR A 244 -4.96 -10.98 -4.51
N LEU A 245 -4.78 -11.61 -5.69
CA LEU A 245 -4.88 -10.94 -6.98
C LEU A 245 -6.29 -10.37 -7.22
N ALA A 246 -7.33 -11.18 -6.97
CA ALA A 246 -8.71 -10.72 -7.08
C ALA A 246 -9.01 -9.57 -6.08
N ASN A 247 -8.47 -9.65 -4.85
CA ASN A 247 -8.58 -8.59 -3.87
C ASN A 247 -7.89 -7.29 -4.33
N ALA A 248 -6.69 -7.36 -4.89
CA ALA A 248 -5.95 -6.21 -5.41
C ALA A 248 -6.71 -5.53 -6.57
N LYS A 249 -7.25 -6.33 -7.50
CA LYS A 249 -8.11 -5.80 -8.57
C LYS A 249 -9.36 -5.10 -8.02
N ARG A 250 -10.00 -5.68 -7.01
CA ARG A 250 -11.17 -5.09 -6.35
C ARG A 250 -10.80 -3.80 -5.58
N LEU A 251 -9.67 -3.81 -4.86
CA LEU A 251 -9.15 -2.64 -4.15
C LEU A 251 -9.00 -1.45 -5.10
N TYR A 252 -8.35 -1.65 -6.23
CA TYR A 252 -8.02 -0.60 -7.20
C TYR A 252 -9.05 -0.46 -8.33
N ARG A 253 -10.19 -1.16 -8.24
CA ARG A 253 -11.31 -1.13 -9.22
C ARG A 253 -10.84 -1.38 -10.65
N LEU A 254 -9.91 -2.32 -10.81
CA LEU A 254 -9.37 -2.70 -12.11
C LEU A 254 -10.27 -3.75 -12.78
N GLU A 255 -10.50 -3.59 -14.08
CA GLU A 255 -11.26 -4.57 -14.87
C GLU A 255 -10.57 -5.95 -14.89
N GLU A 256 -11.34 -7.04 -15.12
CA GLU A 256 -10.83 -8.42 -15.10
C GLU A 256 -9.70 -8.68 -16.10
N ASN A 257 -9.59 -7.88 -17.15
CA ASN A 257 -8.64 -8.06 -18.27
C ASN A 257 -7.25 -7.41 -18.04
N CYS A 258 -6.91 -6.97 -16.84
CA CYS A 258 -5.54 -6.55 -16.52
C CYS A 258 -4.66 -7.78 -16.25
N GLY A 259 -4.03 -8.29 -17.29
CA GLY A 259 -3.11 -9.43 -17.27
C GLY A 259 -2.55 -9.68 -18.64
#